data_0f5db8b4ea8e18e71cad74c1488a41c6
#
_entry.id   0f5db8b4ea8e18e71cad74c1488a41c6
#
_cell.length_a   1.000
_cell.length_b   1.000
_cell.length_c   1.000
_cell.angle_alpha   90.00
_cell.angle_beta   90.00
_cell.angle_gamma   90.00
#
_symmetry.space_group_name_H-M   'P 1'
#
loop_
_entity.id
_entity.type
_entity.pdbx_description
1 polymer ?
#
loop_
_entity_poly.entity_id
_entity_poly.type
_entity_poly.pdbx_seq_one_letter_code
_entity_poly.pdbx_strand_id
1 'polypeptide(L)'
;HGLGQNPDSWNRTIKETKVSESSVGLSLSEMLEGKSATYKELYSSFSGECDKENEEIVLCGLSLGAVLALNYAIDHPDKVKALVLIAAQYKMPKKLLEVQNMLFHLMPNSAFNKMGFKKADVISLCGTMAELDFSDSLHKVSCPVLIVCGEKDKANKKTSKELCHYLNNSYFHELMKTGHEANIEAPEELAIVLQ
;
A
#
# COMPACT_ATOMS: atom_id res chain seq x y z
N HIS A 1 1.72 -4.60 3.08
CA HIS A 1 0.60 -5.39 2.54
C HIS A 1 -0.67 -4.54 2.38
N GLY A 2 -1.66 -5.03 1.58
CA GLY A 2 -2.97 -4.41 1.44
C GLY A 2 -3.90 -4.70 2.62
N LEU A 3 -5.05 -4.00 2.64
CA LEU A 3 -6.12 -4.30 3.59
C LEU A 3 -6.63 -5.73 3.36
N GLY A 4 -6.74 -6.50 4.42
CA GLY A 4 -7.15 -7.91 4.33
C GLY A 4 -6.03 -8.92 4.16
N GLN A 5 -4.80 -8.47 4.06
CA GLN A 5 -3.58 -9.27 4.05
C GLN A 5 -2.82 -9.16 5.38
N ASN A 6 -1.76 -9.93 5.52
CA ASN A 6 -0.75 -9.83 6.57
C ASN A 6 0.66 -9.90 5.94
N PRO A 7 1.75 -9.74 6.71
CA PRO A 7 3.12 -9.80 6.18
C PRO A 7 3.44 -11.09 5.43
N ASP A 8 2.88 -12.23 5.84
CA ASP A 8 3.13 -13.54 5.22
C ASP A 8 2.71 -13.60 3.76
N SER A 9 1.78 -12.72 3.33
CA SER A 9 1.37 -12.61 1.94
C SER A 9 2.52 -12.23 0.98
N TRP A 10 3.63 -11.75 1.53
CA TRP A 10 4.84 -11.37 0.79
C TRP A 10 5.93 -12.43 0.79
N ASN A 11 5.83 -13.49 1.61
CA ASN A 11 6.88 -14.49 1.81
C ASN A 11 7.37 -15.10 0.49
N ARG A 12 6.45 -15.34 -0.44
CA ARG A 12 6.78 -15.92 -1.76
C ARG A 12 7.56 -14.92 -2.61
N THR A 13 7.10 -13.69 -2.71
CA THR A 13 7.79 -12.61 -3.45
C THR A 13 9.17 -12.35 -2.86
N ILE A 14 9.27 -12.19 -1.53
CA ILE A 14 10.53 -11.92 -0.84
C ILE A 14 11.54 -13.03 -1.06
N LYS A 15 11.11 -14.30 -1.01
CA LYS A 15 11.99 -15.46 -1.21
C LYS A 15 12.65 -15.45 -2.59
N GLU A 16 11.95 -14.98 -3.61
CA GLU A 16 12.45 -14.92 -5.00
C GLU A 16 13.28 -13.64 -5.28
N THR A 17 13.27 -12.67 -4.38
CA THR A 17 14.10 -11.46 -4.51
C THR A 17 15.49 -11.67 -3.90
N LYS A 18 16.48 -10.91 -4.38
CA LYS A 18 17.85 -10.89 -3.81
C LYS A 18 17.96 -10.10 -2.52
N VAL A 19 16.90 -9.41 -2.10
CA VAL A 19 16.87 -8.52 -0.93
C VAL A 19 16.21 -9.16 0.29
N SER A 20 16.00 -10.47 0.29
CA SER A 20 15.27 -11.20 1.33
C SER A 20 15.83 -11.03 2.76
N GLU A 21 17.17 -10.93 2.90
CA GLU A 21 17.83 -10.82 4.22
C GLU A 21 17.67 -9.43 4.87
N SER A 22 17.41 -8.39 4.07
CA SER A 22 17.24 -7.01 4.55
C SER A 22 15.79 -6.52 4.54
N SER A 23 14.85 -7.40 4.19
CA SER A 23 13.44 -7.03 4.08
C SER A 23 12.68 -7.29 5.37
N VAL A 24 11.88 -6.30 5.81
CA VAL A 24 11.00 -6.39 6.96
C VAL A 24 9.55 -6.21 6.53
N GLY A 25 8.73 -7.22 6.79
CA GLY A 25 7.28 -7.14 6.56
C GLY A 25 6.57 -6.54 7.77
N LEU A 26 5.91 -5.40 7.58
CA LEU A 26 5.18 -4.72 8.65
C LEU A 26 3.73 -5.20 8.74
N SER A 27 3.25 -5.50 9.93
CA SER A 27 1.86 -5.91 10.19
C SER A 27 0.98 -4.68 10.47
N LEU A 28 0.12 -4.31 9.51
CA LEU A 28 -0.76 -3.14 9.66
C LEU A 28 -1.81 -3.32 10.77
N SER A 29 -2.25 -4.55 11.04
CA SER A 29 -3.18 -4.83 12.14
C SER A 29 -2.52 -4.67 13.51
N GLU A 30 -1.28 -5.15 13.67
CA GLU A 30 -0.52 -5.00 14.93
C GLU A 30 -0.18 -3.53 15.20
N MET A 31 0.08 -2.72 14.17
CA MET A 31 0.31 -1.27 14.30
C MET A 31 -0.88 -0.52 14.88
N LEU A 32 -2.10 -1.06 14.76
CA LEU A 32 -3.32 -0.49 15.30
C LEU A 32 -3.73 -1.14 16.63
N GLU A 33 -2.99 -2.11 17.14
CA GLU A 33 -3.34 -2.75 18.40
C GLU A 33 -3.37 -1.73 19.55
N GLY A 34 -4.49 -1.69 20.27
CA GLY A 34 -4.71 -0.73 21.36
C GLY A 34 -4.97 0.72 20.93
N LYS A 35 -5.08 0.99 19.63
CA LYS A 35 -5.32 2.33 19.07
C LYS A 35 -6.67 2.40 18.34
N SER A 36 -7.11 3.62 18.04
CA SER A 36 -8.27 3.83 17.17
C SER A 36 -7.92 3.43 15.73
N ALA A 37 -8.79 2.65 15.10
CA ALA A 37 -8.59 2.20 13.74
C ALA A 37 -8.90 3.33 12.74
N THR A 38 -8.02 4.31 12.66
CA THR A 38 -8.06 5.43 11.72
C THR A 38 -6.80 5.45 10.85
N TYR A 39 -6.90 6.03 9.67
CA TYR A 39 -5.72 6.20 8.81
C TYR A 39 -4.62 7.01 9.51
N LYS A 40 -4.99 8.05 10.25
CA LYS A 40 -4.04 8.89 10.99
C LYS A 40 -3.23 8.08 12.02
N GLU A 41 -3.88 7.23 12.80
CA GLU A 41 -3.20 6.38 13.78
C GLU A 41 -2.32 5.32 13.11
N LEU A 42 -2.82 4.72 12.02
CA LEU A 42 -2.05 3.76 11.25
C LEU A 42 -0.81 4.41 10.63
N TYR A 43 -0.97 5.57 10.02
CA TYR A 43 0.14 6.32 9.43
C TYR A 43 1.16 6.75 10.49
N SER A 44 0.72 7.25 11.65
CA SER A 44 1.61 7.61 12.77
C SER A 44 2.42 6.42 13.25
N SER A 45 1.79 5.23 13.35
CA SER A 45 2.49 4.00 13.73
C SER A 45 3.49 3.57 12.67
N PHE A 46 3.10 3.62 11.40
CA PHE A 46 3.96 3.28 10.27
C PHE A 46 5.16 4.22 10.15
N SER A 47 4.92 5.54 10.26
CA SER A 47 6.01 6.54 10.28
C SER A 47 6.99 6.29 11.42
N GLY A 48 6.47 5.99 12.63
CA GLY A 48 7.32 5.65 13.77
C GLY A 48 8.15 4.38 13.58
N GLU A 49 7.70 3.39 12.79
CA GLU A 49 8.53 2.24 12.42
C GLU A 49 9.63 2.65 11.43
N CYS A 50 9.28 3.43 10.39
CA CYS A 50 10.25 3.91 9.42
C CYS A 50 11.33 4.81 10.06
N ASP A 51 10.95 5.63 11.03
CA ASP A 51 11.86 6.58 11.71
C ASP A 51 12.91 5.89 12.61
N LYS A 52 12.75 4.59 12.91
CA LYS A 52 13.76 3.81 13.62
C LYS A 52 15.00 3.53 12.77
N GLU A 53 14.86 3.59 11.46
CA GLU A 53 15.97 3.38 10.54
C GLU A 53 16.84 4.64 10.45
N ASN A 54 18.16 4.46 10.61
CA ASN A 54 19.12 5.57 10.54
C ASN A 54 19.51 5.92 9.10
N GLU A 55 19.37 4.97 8.18
CA GLU A 55 19.70 5.11 6.77
C GLU A 55 18.44 5.36 5.93
N GLU A 56 18.64 5.76 4.68
CA GLU A 56 17.55 5.83 3.69
C GLU A 56 16.98 4.43 3.44
N ILE A 57 15.65 4.33 3.40
CA ILE A 57 14.92 3.08 3.23
C ILE A 57 14.29 2.95 1.85
N VAL A 58 14.12 1.72 1.40
CA VAL A 58 13.27 1.38 0.25
C VAL A 58 11.91 0.95 0.78
N LEU A 59 10.87 1.65 0.36
CA LEU A 59 9.50 1.30 0.73
C LEU A 59 8.79 0.58 -0.42
N CYS A 60 8.20 -0.56 -0.11
CA CYS A 60 7.38 -1.32 -1.06
C CYS A 60 6.00 -1.58 -0.44
N GLY A 61 4.95 -1.11 -1.08
CA GLY A 61 3.59 -1.26 -0.58
C GLY A 61 2.59 -1.67 -1.66
N LEU A 62 1.57 -2.43 -1.23
CA LEU A 62 0.42 -2.80 -2.04
C LEU A 62 -0.84 -2.14 -1.47
N SER A 63 -1.65 -1.49 -2.33
CA SER A 63 -2.95 -0.92 -1.96
C SER A 63 -2.84 0.04 -0.75
N LEU A 64 -3.38 -0.31 0.42
CA LEU A 64 -3.22 0.47 1.65
C LEU A 64 -1.75 0.69 2.01
N GLY A 65 -0.92 -0.35 1.89
CA GLY A 65 0.53 -0.22 2.12
C GLY A 65 1.20 0.75 1.13
N ALA A 66 0.74 0.81 -0.12
CA ALA A 66 1.23 1.78 -1.10
C ALA A 66 0.81 3.22 -0.75
N VAL A 67 -0.39 3.41 -0.20
CA VAL A 67 -0.85 4.73 0.27
C VAL A 67 0.00 5.22 1.45
N LEU A 68 0.30 4.35 2.41
CA LEU A 68 1.17 4.67 3.55
C LEU A 68 2.60 5.01 3.08
N ALA A 69 3.16 4.21 2.18
CA ALA A 69 4.50 4.41 1.63
C ALA A 69 4.60 5.74 0.84
N LEU A 70 3.59 6.05 0.03
CA LEU A 70 3.52 7.33 -0.70
C LEU A 70 3.43 8.52 0.27
N ASN A 71 2.57 8.43 1.29
CA ASN A 71 2.44 9.49 2.30
C ASN A 71 3.78 9.74 3.01
N TYR A 72 4.47 8.67 3.42
CA TYR A 72 5.77 8.79 4.08
C TYR A 72 6.83 9.44 3.17
N ALA A 73 6.88 9.04 1.91
CA ALA A 73 7.81 9.64 0.94
C ALA A 73 7.52 11.13 0.66
N ILE A 74 6.26 11.56 0.79
CA ILE A 74 5.87 12.97 0.70
C ILE A 74 6.33 13.75 1.93
N ASP A 75 6.17 13.19 3.13
CA ASP A 75 6.48 13.88 4.39
C ASP A 75 7.97 13.80 4.75
N HIS A 76 8.68 12.76 4.30
CA HIS A 76 10.08 12.47 4.60
C HIS A 76 10.89 12.15 3.32
N PRO A 77 10.97 13.09 2.35
CA PRO A 77 11.60 12.80 1.04
C PRO A 77 13.07 12.41 1.13
N ASP A 78 13.80 12.90 2.14
CA ASP A 78 15.21 12.61 2.35
C ASP A 78 15.47 11.26 3.06
N LYS A 79 14.42 10.57 3.50
CA LYS A 79 14.50 9.27 4.15
C LYS A 79 14.21 8.10 3.20
N VAL A 80 13.66 8.37 2.02
CA VAL A 80 13.24 7.32 1.10
C VAL A 80 14.18 7.25 -0.11
N LYS A 81 14.94 6.17 -0.18
CA LYS A 81 15.89 5.89 -1.27
C LYS A 81 15.20 5.50 -2.57
N ALA A 82 14.13 4.73 -2.49
CA ALA A 82 13.29 4.31 -3.61
C ALA A 82 11.90 3.88 -3.11
N LEU A 83 10.91 3.99 -3.98
CA LEU A 83 9.51 3.72 -3.67
C LEU A 83 8.91 2.75 -4.67
N VAL A 84 8.28 1.69 -4.19
CA VAL A 84 7.52 0.74 -5.02
C VAL A 84 6.05 0.80 -4.61
N LEU A 85 5.21 1.23 -5.53
CA LEU A 85 3.78 1.43 -5.32
C LEU A 85 2.96 0.45 -6.17
N ILE A 86 2.33 -0.53 -5.53
CA ILE A 86 1.55 -1.55 -6.22
C ILE A 86 0.07 -1.28 -6.02
N ALA A 87 -0.69 -1.17 -7.12
CA ALA A 87 -2.12 -0.85 -7.12
C ALA A 87 -2.45 0.41 -6.29
N ALA A 88 -1.60 1.45 -6.41
CA ALA A 88 -1.64 2.64 -5.58
C ALA A 88 -2.74 3.61 -6.00
N GLN A 89 -3.25 4.31 -4.99
CA GLN A 89 -4.12 5.48 -5.14
C GLN A 89 -3.43 6.69 -4.50
N TYR A 90 -3.33 7.80 -5.22
CA TYR A 90 -2.86 9.08 -4.68
C TYR A 90 -4.00 10.01 -4.26
N LYS A 91 -5.19 9.68 -4.71
CA LYS A 91 -6.45 10.33 -4.35
C LYS A 91 -7.52 9.27 -4.18
N MET A 92 -8.16 9.26 -3.02
CA MET A 92 -9.13 8.21 -2.72
C MET A 92 -10.42 8.39 -3.53
N PRO A 93 -10.88 7.32 -4.19
CA PRO A 93 -12.15 7.33 -4.93
C PRO A 93 -13.34 7.28 -3.97
N LYS A 94 -13.72 8.43 -3.38
CA LYS A 94 -14.75 8.55 -2.33
C LYS A 94 -15.99 7.69 -2.56
N LYS A 95 -16.60 7.79 -3.75
CA LYS A 95 -17.82 7.00 -4.09
C LYS A 95 -17.57 5.49 -4.05
N LEU A 96 -16.41 5.03 -4.49
CA LEU A 96 -16.06 3.60 -4.45
C LEU A 96 -15.87 3.14 -3.01
N LEU A 97 -15.17 3.92 -2.19
CA LEU A 97 -14.97 3.63 -0.77
C LEU A 97 -16.29 3.65 0.02
N GLU A 98 -17.20 4.57 -0.28
CA GLU A 98 -18.54 4.60 0.31
C GLU A 98 -19.33 3.32 0.00
N VAL A 99 -19.34 2.89 -1.27
CA VAL A 99 -20.00 1.64 -1.69
C VAL A 99 -19.33 0.44 -1.03
N GLN A 100 -17.99 0.38 -1.00
CA GLN A 100 -17.24 -0.68 -0.34
C GLN A 100 -17.54 -0.72 1.16
N ASN A 101 -17.60 0.42 1.82
CA ASN A 101 -17.92 0.53 3.23
C ASN A 101 -19.35 0.05 3.54
N MET A 102 -20.31 0.38 2.67
CA MET A 102 -21.66 -0.14 2.77
C MET A 102 -21.70 -1.67 2.63
N LEU A 103 -20.94 -2.25 1.70
CA LEU A 103 -20.81 -3.70 1.55
C LEU A 103 -20.19 -4.34 2.79
N PHE A 104 -19.17 -3.74 3.38
CA PHE A 104 -18.56 -4.22 4.61
C PHE A 104 -19.56 -4.28 5.78
N HIS A 105 -20.50 -3.34 5.88
CA HIS A 105 -21.57 -3.40 6.88
C HIS A 105 -22.47 -4.64 6.72
N LEU A 106 -22.65 -5.14 5.50
CA LEU A 106 -23.48 -6.33 5.22
C LEU A 106 -22.71 -7.65 5.40
N MET A 107 -21.38 -7.63 5.36
CA MET A 107 -20.56 -8.84 5.49
C MET A 107 -20.54 -9.36 6.93
N PRO A 108 -20.47 -10.71 7.14
CA PRO A 108 -20.37 -11.28 8.48
C PRO A 108 -19.00 -10.98 9.11
N ASN A 109 -18.95 -10.89 10.46
CA ASN A 109 -17.71 -10.63 11.21
C ASN A 109 -16.61 -11.66 10.91
N SER A 110 -16.97 -12.92 10.65
CA SER A 110 -16.03 -13.99 10.34
C SER A 110 -15.19 -13.74 9.07
N ALA A 111 -15.69 -12.94 8.14
CA ALA A 111 -14.93 -12.57 6.94
C ALA A 111 -13.72 -11.68 7.29
N PHE A 112 -13.80 -10.88 8.34
CA PHE A 112 -12.75 -9.95 8.78
C PHE A 112 -11.73 -10.60 9.72
N ASN A 113 -12.12 -11.65 10.47
CA ASN A 113 -11.22 -12.35 11.40
C ASN A 113 -9.97 -12.92 10.69
N LYS A 114 -10.13 -13.37 9.45
CA LYS A 114 -9.00 -13.86 8.62
C LYS A 114 -8.02 -12.76 8.21
N MET A 115 -8.45 -11.50 8.26
CA MET A 115 -7.66 -10.32 7.90
C MET A 115 -6.86 -9.76 9.07
N GLY A 116 -6.98 -10.34 10.27
CA GLY A 116 -6.37 -9.81 11.49
C GLY A 116 -7.03 -8.54 12.03
N PHE A 117 -8.16 -8.12 11.46
CA PHE A 117 -8.90 -6.92 11.84
C PHE A 117 -10.30 -7.26 12.35
N LYS A 118 -10.83 -6.45 13.24
CA LYS A 118 -12.28 -6.46 13.55
C LYS A 118 -13.03 -5.72 12.44
N LYS A 119 -14.25 -6.15 12.15
CA LYS A 119 -15.12 -5.49 11.16
C LYS A 119 -15.25 -3.99 11.40
N ALA A 120 -15.47 -3.57 12.64
CA ALA A 120 -15.57 -2.16 13.00
C ALA A 120 -14.31 -1.37 12.67
N ASP A 121 -13.13 -1.97 12.84
CA ASP A 121 -11.84 -1.34 12.56
C ASP A 121 -11.65 -1.13 11.06
N VAL A 122 -12.00 -2.12 10.23
CA VAL A 122 -11.94 -2.00 8.76
C VAL A 122 -12.87 -0.90 8.26
N ILE A 123 -14.10 -0.84 8.77
CA ILE A 123 -15.09 0.18 8.41
C ILE A 123 -14.60 1.58 8.80
N SER A 124 -14.07 1.74 10.01
CA SER A 124 -13.51 3.00 10.51
C SER A 124 -12.31 3.45 9.68
N LEU A 125 -11.37 2.54 9.43
CA LEU A 125 -10.17 2.82 8.63
C LEU A 125 -10.54 3.28 7.21
N CYS A 126 -11.41 2.54 6.51
CA CYS A 126 -11.87 2.93 5.17
C CYS A 126 -12.60 4.28 5.19
N GLY A 127 -13.42 4.55 6.21
CA GLY A 127 -14.11 5.83 6.36
C GLY A 127 -13.14 7.00 6.49
N THR A 128 -12.08 6.84 7.31
CA THR A 128 -11.06 7.90 7.51
C THR A 128 -10.11 8.07 6.31
N MET A 129 -9.96 7.06 5.46
CA MET A 129 -9.18 7.15 4.23
C MET A 129 -9.87 7.94 3.13
N ALA A 130 -11.20 8.02 3.14
CA ALA A 130 -11.98 8.62 2.04
C ALA A 130 -11.63 10.10 1.76
N GLU A 131 -11.03 10.80 2.72
CA GLU A 131 -10.64 12.21 2.58
C GLU A 131 -9.19 12.40 2.09
N LEU A 132 -8.43 11.32 1.87
CA LEU A 132 -7.04 11.41 1.44
C LEU A 132 -6.95 11.88 -0.02
N ASP A 133 -6.18 12.93 -0.22
CA ASP A 133 -5.82 13.48 -1.53
C ASP A 133 -4.39 14.04 -1.47
N PHE A 134 -3.47 13.38 -2.14
CA PHE A 134 -2.06 13.77 -2.19
C PHE A 134 -1.70 14.56 -3.45
N SER A 135 -2.68 14.91 -4.30
CA SER A 135 -2.46 15.53 -5.61
C SER A 135 -1.51 16.73 -5.56
N ASP A 136 -1.70 17.62 -4.59
CA ASP A 136 -0.91 18.84 -4.46
C ASP A 136 0.49 18.61 -3.85
N SER A 137 0.73 17.42 -3.29
CA SER A 137 1.97 17.09 -2.57
C SER A 137 2.87 16.11 -3.33
N LEU A 138 2.44 15.55 -4.46
CA LEU A 138 3.21 14.57 -5.23
C LEU A 138 4.57 15.11 -5.69
N HIS A 139 4.68 16.41 -5.93
CA HIS A 139 5.92 17.09 -6.34
C HIS A 139 7.06 16.99 -5.29
N LYS A 140 6.73 16.64 -4.03
CA LYS A 140 7.72 16.43 -2.95
C LYS A 140 8.43 15.10 -3.02
N VAL A 141 7.88 14.12 -3.74
CA VAL A 141 8.53 12.81 -3.92
C VAL A 141 9.73 12.97 -4.84
N SER A 142 10.92 12.86 -4.27
CA SER A 142 12.21 13.09 -4.97
C SER A 142 12.92 11.80 -5.40
N CYS A 143 12.60 10.67 -4.75
CA CYS A 143 13.23 9.38 -5.03
C CYS A 143 12.70 8.73 -6.32
N PRO A 144 13.42 7.74 -6.89
CA PRO A 144 12.91 6.89 -7.95
C PRO A 144 11.66 6.12 -7.50
N VAL A 145 10.64 6.04 -8.36
CA VAL A 145 9.37 5.37 -8.07
C VAL A 145 9.05 4.31 -9.12
N LEU A 146 8.89 3.08 -8.70
CA LEU A 146 8.31 2.01 -9.49
C LEU A 146 6.82 1.87 -9.17
N ILE A 147 5.97 2.04 -10.17
CA ILE A 147 4.53 1.86 -10.04
C ILE A 147 4.13 0.57 -10.74
N VAL A 148 3.52 -0.34 -10.01
CA VAL A 148 3.11 -1.66 -10.51
C VAL A 148 1.59 -1.81 -10.42
N CYS A 149 0.97 -2.36 -11.43
CA CYS A 149 -0.46 -2.68 -11.40
C CYS A 149 -0.77 -3.92 -12.21
N GLY A 150 -1.64 -4.77 -11.71
CA GLY A 150 -2.11 -5.93 -12.47
C GLY A 150 -2.97 -5.53 -13.65
N GLU A 151 -2.85 -6.25 -14.77
CA GLU A 151 -3.63 -6.03 -16.00
C GLU A 151 -5.16 -6.03 -15.73
N LYS A 152 -5.60 -6.93 -14.82
CA LYS A 152 -7.03 -7.10 -14.48
C LYS A 152 -7.51 -6.17 -13.38
N ASP A 153 -6.63 -5.43 -12.72
CA ASP A 153 -7.01 -4.45 -11.68
C ASP A 153 -7.56 -3.16 -12.30
N LYS A 154 -8.77 -3.25 -12.80
CA LYS A 154 -9.45 -2.12 -13.48
C LYS A 154 -9.69 -0.93 -12.56
N ALA A 155 -9.82 -1.17 -11.26
CA ALA A 155 -10.10 -0.12 -10.27
C ALA A 155 -8.89 0.81 -10.07
N ASN A 156 -7.68 0.27 -10.09
CA ASN A 156 -6.46 1.01 -9.76
C ASN A 156 -5.58 1.34 -10.97
N LYS A 157 -5.73 0.60 -12.09
CA LYS A 157 -4.86 0.77 -13.27
C LYS A 157 -4.83 2.20 -13.82
N LYS A 158 -5.98 2.85 -13.93
CA LYS A 158 -6.06 4.22 -14.44
C LYS A 158 -5.29 5.17 -13.52
N THR A 159 -5.55 5.12 -12.23
CA THR A 159 -4.91 5.99 -11.23
C THR A 159 -3.41 5.70 -11.11
N SER A 160 -2.99 4.44 -11.21
CA SER A 160 -1.57 4.07 -11.23
C SER A 160 -0.83 4.66 -12.44
N LYS A 161 -1.44 4.68 -13.62
CA LYS A 161 -0.89 5.34 -14.81
C LYS A 161 -0.86 6.85 -14.68
N GLU A 162 -1.90 7.46 -14.12
CA GLU A 162 -1.94 8.90 -13.84
C GLU A 162 -0.85 9.29 -12.84
N LEU A 163 -0.67 8.52 -11.76
CA LEU A 163 0.37 8.75 -10.77
C LEU A 163 1.78 8.77 -11.42
N CYS A 164 2.04 7.88 -12.37
CA CYS A 164 3.28 7.87 -13.14
C CYS A 164 3.51 9.17 -13.94
N HIS A 165 2.46 9.84 -14.38
CA HIS A 165 2.59 11.13 -15.08
C HIS A 165 2.86 12.30 -14.12
N TYR A 166 2.44 12.20 -12.86
CA TYR A 166 2.65 13.26 -11.87
C TYR A 166 4.01 13.19 -11.17
N LEU A 167 4.65 12.01 -11.16
CA LEU A 167 5.95 11.78 -10.52
C LEU A 167 7.08 11.89 -11.55
N ASN A 168 8.04 12.80 -11.31
CA ASN A 168 9.10 13.13 -12.26
C ASN A 168 10.07 11.96 -12.57
N ASN A 169 10.32 11.09 -11.58
CA ASN A 169 11.26 9.96 -11.71
C ASN A 169 10.52 8.65 -11.45
N SER A 170 9.61 8.32 -12.33
CA SER A 170 8.76 7.15 -12.16
C SER A 170 8.68 6.28 -13.40
N TYR A 171 8.48 4.98 -13.17
CA TYR A 171 8.26 3.98 -14.19
C TYR A 171 7.01 3.17 -13.88
N PHE A 172 6.17 2.91 -14.88
CA PHE A 172 4.98 2.07 -14.75
C PHE A 172 5.22 0.69 -15.34
N HIS A 173 4.92 -0.35 -14.57
CA HIS A 173 4.96 -1.75 -14.99
C HIS A 173 3.59 -2.43 -14.83
N GLU A 174 3.13 -3.09 -15.88
CA GLU A 174 1.87 -3.83 -15.88
C GLU A 174 2.14 -5.33 -15.78
N LEU A 175 1.67 -5.98 -14.70
CA LEU A 175 1.76 -7.43 -14.54
C LEU A 175 0.62 -8.11 -15.33
N MET A 176 0.99 -8.93 -16.30
CA MET A 176 0.04 -9.59 -17.19
C MET A 176 -0.81 -10.63 -16.45
N LYS A 177 -2.09 -10.74 -16.80
CA LYS A 177 -3.06 -11.71 -16.25
C LYS A 177 -3.30 -11.61 -14.73
N THR A 178 -2.75 -10.58 -14.07
CA THR A 178 -2.75 -10.37 -12.63
C THR A 178 -3.86 -9.40 -12.24
N GLY A 179 -4.51 -9.63 -11.10
CA GLY A 179 -5.52 -8.76 -10.49
C GLY A 179 -4.91 -7.78 -9.50
N HIS A 180 -5.65 -7.54 -8.40
CA HIS A 180 -5.27 -6.56 -7.38
C HIS A 180 -4.14 -7.03 -6.47
N GLU A 181 -4.16 -8.30 -6.09
CA GLU A 181 -3.24 -8.87 -5.10
C GLU A 181 -1.98 -9.44 -5.78
N ALA A 182 -1.22 -8.56 -6.43
CA ALA A 182 -0.06 -8.93 -7.25
C ALA A 182 0.99 -9.77 -6.50
N ASN A 183 1.17 -9.53 -5.20
CA ASN A 183 2.08 -10.28 -4.33
C ASN A 183 1.64 -11.74 -4.09
N ILE A 184 0.37 -12.05 -4.31
CA ILE A 184 -0.20 -13.40 -4.19
C ILE A 184 -0.40 -14.03 -5.58
N GLU A 185 -0.93 -13.25 -6.54
CA GLU A 185 -1.31 -13.75 -7.85
C GLU A 185 -0.14 -13.96 -8.80
N ALA A 186 0.92 -13.14 -8.67
CA ALA A 186 2.10 -13.18 -9.53
C ALA A 186 3.40 -12.90 -8.75
N PRO A 187 3.70 -13.66 -7.66
CA PRO A 187 4.82 -13.36 -6.78
C PRO A 187 6.18 -13.49 -7.45
N GLU A 188 6.37 -14.42 -8.37
CA GLU A 188 7.62 -14.60 -9.11
C GLU A 188 7.86 -13.46 -10.11
N GLU A 189 6.83 -13.07 -10.88
CA GLU A 189 6.92 -11.98 -11.83
C GLU A 189 7.15 -10.66 -11.10
N LEU A 190 6.44 -10.43 -10.00
CA LEU A 190 6.65 -9.28 -9.14
C LEU A 190 8.08 -9.27 -8.57
N ALA A 191 8.62 -10.40 -8.12
CA ALA A 191 9.99 -10.49 -7.62
C ALA A 191 11.05 -10.11 -8.67
N ILE A 192 10.83 -10.47 -9.94
CA ILE A 192 11.71 -10.06 -11.05
C ILE A 192 11.68 -8.54 -11.22
N VAL A 193 10.52 -7.93 -11.13
CA VAL A 193 10.34 -6.48 -11.28
C VAL A 193 10.94 -5.69 -10.13
N LEU A 194 11.09 -6.30 -8.95
CA LEU A 194 11.67 -5.71 -7.74
C LEU A 194 13.21 -5.84 -7.65
N GLN A 195 13.85 -6.49 -8.58
CA GLN A 195 15.33 -6.66 -8.64
C GLN A 195 16.02 -5.54 -9.40
#